data_0f7ff172b0c66b6b9931b7b85f644610
#
_entry.id   0f7ff172b0c66b6b9931b7b85f644610
#
_cell.length_a   1.000
_cell.length_b   1.000
_cell.length_c   1.000
_cell.angle_alpha   90.00
_cell.angle_beta   90.00
_cell.angle_gamma   90.00
#
_symmetry.space_group_name_H-M   'P 1'
#
loop_
_entity.id
_entity.type
_entity.pdbx_description
1 polymer ?
#
loop_
_entity_poly.entity_id
_entity_poly.type
_entity_poly.pdbx_seq_one_letter_code
_entity_poly.pdbx_strand_id
1 'polypeptide(L)'
;MSRYKLKPYEIRIRKQGNTQDYFDLSSLILSGAGFNENFFSDTHSSPLHLTDLFGEYCVGWYNNPVDDQDRQRTLSVDNDPQKVDAPHIRSENPEGNKTIEGVLKYGVYGTAADHLDPNTGDRVENARSAEEAAETPIPFLLHVPEDNPRKAVIVLEAVGNAGIKSLLAQEFESKLPDGVMLEFEPVKDTDVYSRIQRADAVTRVRLRKSGRLNERNDTFATVFGDSLCNQSIIYEPFEGGSIDVNADTVEEWIENTKDDENPFDVGGEVFDQVRLTIKEAGAESTLLLKEGEAKIIETLDGIDKKGGYPVNSNVSNRARKFVNQDIPFADELSNTPLL
;
A
#
# COMPACT_ATOMS: atom_id res chain seq x y z
N MET A 1 11.03 -14.75 1.90
CA MET A 1 10.43 -13.39 1.86
C MET A 1 9.00 -13.48 2.34
N SER A 2 8.58 -12.58 3.22
CA SER A 2 7.20 -12.54 3.65
C SER A 2 6.28 -12.25 2.47
N ARG A 3 5.14 -12.92 2.47
CA ARG A 3 4.06 -12.70 1.49
C ARG A 3 3.29 -11.41 1.79
N TYR A 4 3.32 -10.96 3.05
CA TYR A 4 2.50 -9.86 3.57
C TYR A 4 3.35 -8.62 3.79
N LYS A 5 2.83 -7.46 3.39
CA LYS A 5 3.52 -6.16 3.46
C LYS A 5 2.53 -5.06 3.79
N LEU A 6 2.99 -4.02 4.49
CA LEU A 6 2.28 -2.76 4.63
C LEU A 6 2.79 -1.78 3.59
N LYS A 7 1.86 -1.12 2.92
CA LYS A 7 2.15 -0.06 1.93
C LYS A 7 1.40 1.20 2.33
N PRO A 8 2.11 2.26 2.70
CA PRO A 8 1.48 3.54 2.99
C PRO A 8 1.24 4.32 1.69
N TYR A 9 0.11 5.00 1.65
CA TYR A 9 -0.23 5.93 0.59
C TYR A 9 -0.68 7.25 1.19
N GLU A 10 -0.25 8.34 0.59
CA GLU A 10 -0.73 9.68 0.87
C GLU A 10 -2.02 9.91 0.09
N ILE A 11 -3.02 10.46 0.75
CA ILE A 11 -4.28 10.88 0.15
C ILE A 11 -4.36 12.39 0.24
N ARG A 12 -4.66 13.02 -0.89
CA ARG A 12 -5.02 14.43 -0.98
C ARG A 12 -6.25 14.58 -1.87
N ILE A 13 -7.06 15.58 -1.59
CA ILE A 13 -8.21 15.93 -2.41
C ILE A 13 -8.04 17.38 -2.84
N ARG A 14 -8.22 17.67 -4.13
CA ARG A 14 -8.09 19.01 -4.70
C ARG A 14 -9.12 19.30 -5.79
N LYS A 15 -9.26 20.57 -6.14
CA LYS A 15 -10.05 20.97 -7.30
C LYS A 15 -9.31 20.62 -8.59
N GLN A 16 -10.05 20.15 -9.58
CA GLN A 16 -9.52 19.89 -10.92
C GLN A 16 -8.98 21.20 -11.53
N GLY A 17 -7.80 21.12 -12.14
CA GLY A 17 -7.14 22.29 -12.75
C GLY A 17 -6.37 23.19 -11.78
N ASN A 18 -6.43 22.95 -10.48
CA ASN A 18 -5.64 23.67 -9.49
C ASN A 18 -4.73 22.70 -8.73
N THR A 19 -3.43 22.82 -8.92
CA THR A 19 -2.44 21.90 -8.35
C THR A 19 -1.96 22.27 -6.94
N GLN A 20 -2.43 23.38 -6.39
CA GLN A 20 -2.01 23.87 -5.07
C GLN A 20 -3.13 24.07 -4.06
N ASP A 21 -4.39 23.94 -4.48
CA ASP A 21 -5.56 24.18 -3.64
C ASP A 21 -6.13 22.84 -3.14
N TYR A 22 -5.52 22.32 -2.09
CA TYR A 22 -5.96 21.09 -1.44
C TYR A 22 -7.01 21.38 -0.37
N PHE A 23 -8.04 20.53 -0.32
CA PHE A 23 -9.06 20.58 0.71
C PHE A 23 -8.50 20.21 2.08
N ASP A 24 -9.09 20.78 3.10
CA ASP A 24 -8.93 20.35 4.49
C ASP A 24 -9.72 19.06 4.70
N LEU A 25 -9.03 17.95 4.93
CA LEU A 25 -9.61 16.62 5.07
C LEU A 25 -10.27 16.38 6.42
N SER A 26 -10.03 17.27 7.41
CA SER A 26 -10.72 17.27 8.70
C SER A 26 -12.08 17.96 8.62
N SER A 27 -12.33 18.71 7.56
CA SER A 27 -13.50 19.60 7.42
C SER A 27 -13.90 19.74 5.95
N LEU A 28 -14.16 18.61 5.28
CA LEU A 28 -14.57 18.59 3.88
C LEU A 28 -15.95 19.19 3.71
N ILE A 29 -16.03 20.29 2.97
CA ILE A 29 -17.27 20.88 2.52
C ILE A 29 -17.45 20.50 1.06
N LEU A 30 -18.15 19.41 0.83
CA LEU A 30 -18.42 18.89 -0.48
C LEU A 30 -19.80 19.36 -1.00
N SER A 31 -20.14 20.63 -0.78
CA SER A 31 -21.38 21.23 -1.28
C SER A 31 -21.23 21.67 -2.74
N GLY A 32 -21.98 21.06 -3.63
CA GLY A 32 -22.03 21.42 -5.04
C GLY A 32 -22.93 20.46 -5.82
N ALA A 33 -23.58 20.94 -6.89
CA ALA A 33 -24.39 20.11 -7.77
C ALA A 33 -23.52 18.98 -8.37
N GLY A 34 -23.76 17.74 -7.97
CA GLY A 34 -23.01 16.57 -8.44
C GLY A 34 -22.85 15.45 -7.41
N PHE A 35 -23.20 15.68 -6.15
CA PHE A 35 -23.28 14.59 -5.19
C PHE A 35 -24.33 13.58 -5.63
N ASN A 36 -23.93 12.32 -5.71
CA ASN A 36 -24.86 11.24 -5.97
C ASN A 36 -25.70 11.04 -4.69
N GLU A 37 -26.84 11.72 -4.61
CA GLU A 37 -27.75 11.77 -3.45
C GLU A 37 -28.19 10.37 -2.98
N ASN A 38 -27.97 9.34 -3.80
CA ASN A 38 -28.33 7.96 -3.48
C ASN A 38 -27.38 7.30 -2.48
N PHE A 39 -26.22 7.89 -2.15
CA PHE A 39 -25.26 7.33 -1.19
C PHE A 39 -25.30 8.04 0.17
N PHE A 40 -25.75 9.29 0.18
CA PHE A 40 -25.88 10.07 1.42
C PHE A 40 -27.34 10.32 1.67
N SER A 41 -27.89 9.68 2.68
CA SER A 41 -29.31 9.77 3.01
C SER A 41 -29.82 11.16 3.43
N ASP A 42 -28.90 12.11 3.64
CA ASP A 42 -29.22 13.51 3.90
C ASP A 42 -28.11 14.43 3.40
N THR A 43 -28.49 15.53 2.79
CA THR A 43 -27.60 16.63 2.41
C THR A 43 -26.86 17.13 3.64
N HIS A 44 -25.64 16.64 3.86
CA HIS A 44 -24.79 17.17 4.92
C HIS A 44 -24.40 18.61 4.57
N SER A 45 -25.11 19.55 5.13
CA SER A 45 -24.71 20.97 5.14
C SER A 45 -23.54 21.23 6.11
N SER A 46 -23.13 20.22 6.85
CA SER A 46 -22.04 20.29 7.82
C SER A 46 -20.74 19.71 7.21
N PRO A 47 -19.59 20.26 7.59
CA PRO A 47 -18.31 19.69 7.18
C PRO A 47 -18.18 18.23 7.62
N LEU A 48 -17.70 17.37 6.72
CA LEU A 48 -17.42 15.96 7.00
C LEU A 48 -15.93 15.73 7.14
N HIS A 49 -15.55 14.93 8.10
CA HIS A 49 -14.18 14.45 8.21
C HIS A 49 -13.95 13.32 7.20
N LEU A 50 -12.75 13.25 6.58
CA LEU A 50 -12.43 12.21 5.59
C LEU A 50 -12.64 10.79 6.12
N THR A 51 -12.32 10.54 7.40
CA THR A 51 -12.51 9.21 7.99
C THR A 51 -13.98 8.84 8.13
N ASP A 52 -14.85 9.81 8.42
CA ASP A 52 -16.30 9.56 8.48
C ASP A 52 -16.83 9.24 7.08
N LEU A 53 -16.44 10.03 6.08
CA LEU A 53 -16.78 9.81 4.68
C LEU A 53 -16.31 8.43 4.20
N PHE A 54 -15.08 8.06 4.49
CA PHE A 54 -14.54 6.76 4.13
C PHE A 54 -15.25 5.61 4.86
N GLY A 55 -15.60 5.80 6.13
CA GLY A 55 -16.40 4.84 6.90
C GLY A 55 -17.77 4.60 6.29
N GLU A 56 -18.46 5.65 5.84
CA GLU A 56 -19.74 5.54 5.16
C GLU A 56 -19.63 4.77 3.82
N TYR A 57 -18.57 5.00 3.05
CA TYR A 57 -18.30 4.22 1.84
C TYR A 57 -18.10 2.75 2.15
N CYS A 58 -17.33 2.43 3.18
CA CYS A 58 -17.10 1.06 3.59
C CYS A 58 -18.41 0.36 3.98
N VAL A 59 -19.32 1.03 4.71
CA VAL A 59 -20.65 0.50 5.04
C VAL A 59 -21.48 0.26 3.77
N GLY A 60 -21.36 1.17 2.80
CA GLY A 60 -22.01 1.01 1.49
C GLY A 60 -21.52 -0.24 0.76
N TRP A 61 -20.23 -0.52 0.78
CA TRP A 61 -19.64 -1.69 0.12
C TRP A 61 -19.97 -3.04 0.79
N TYR A 62 -20.40 -3.03 2.04
CA TYR A 62 -20.91 -4.23 2.68
C TYR A 62 -22.18 -4.76 2.00
N ASN A 63 -23.13 -3.86 1.71
CA ASN A 63 -24.40 -4.21 1.09
C ASN A 63 -24.31 -4.31 -0.43
N ASN A 64 -23.41 -3.53 -1.03
CA ASN A 64 -23.23 -3.43 -2.47
C ASN A 64 -21.72 -3.50 -2.79
N PRO A 65 -21.15 -4.71 -2.90
CA PRO A 65 -19.74 -4.85 -3.28
C PRO A 65 -19.46 -4.17 -4.61
N VAL A 66 -18.29 -3.55 -4.70
CA VAL A 66 -17.79 -2.99 -5.95
C VAL A 66 -17.42 -4.13 -6.88
N ASP A 67 -17.81 -4.04 -8.15
CA ASP A 67 -17.51 -5.03 -9.18
C ASP A 67 -16.80 -4.35 -10.38
N ASP A 68 -15.49 -4.58 -10.51
CA ASP A 68 -14.70 -4.21 -11.68
C ASP A 68 -14.73 -5.40 -12.68
N GLN A 69 -15.77 -5.45 -13.51
CA GLN A 69 -16.01 -6.54 -14.48
C GLN A 69 -14.89 -6.66 -15.51
N ASP A 70 -14.32 -5.54 -15.94
CA ASP A 70 -13.25 -5.53 -16.96
C ASP A 70 -12.00 -6.27 -16.46
N ARG A 71 -11.73 -6.19 -15.16
CA ARG A 71 -10.57 -6.83 -14.55
C ARG A 71 -10.92 -8.00 -13.65
N GLN A 72 -12.21 -8.37 -13.60
CA GLN A 72 -12.73 -9.49 -12.80
C GLN A 72 -12.30 -9.39 -11.33
N ARG A 73 -12.54 -8.24 -10.70
CA ARG A 73 -12.15 -7.96 -9.32
C ARG A 73 -13.30 -7.36 -8.54
N THR A 74 -13.34 -7.68 -7.26
CA THR A 74 -14.33 -7.12 -6.35
C THR A 74 -13.67 -6.46 -5.15
N LEU A 75 -14.35 -5.48 -4.58
CA LEU A 75 -14.03 -4.87 -3.31
C LEU A 75 -15.27 -4.88 -2.43
N SER A 76 -15.15 -5.43 -1.25
CA SER A 76 -16.22 -5.49 -0.25
C SER A 76 -15.67 -5.26 1.15
N VAL A 77 -16.54 -5.23 2.14
CA VAL A 77 -16.19 -5.10 3.55
C VAL A 77 -16.88 -6.20 4.33
N ASP A 78 -16.17 -6.85 5.23
CA ASP A 78 -16.77 -7.80 6.17
C ASP A 78 -17.22 -7.04 7.42
N ASN A 79 -18.46 -6.63 7.41
CA ASN A 79 -19.07 -5.90 8.55
C ASN A 79 -20.29 -6.67 9.07
N ASP A 80 -20.18 -7.99 9.22
CA ASP A 80 -21.26 -8.80 9.77
C ASP A 80 -21.34 -8.59 11.29
N PRO A 81 -22.34 -7.85 11.80
CA PRO A 81 -22.46 -7.56 13.22
C PRO A 81 -22.77 -8.81 14.06
N GLN A 82 -23.10 -9.94 13.43
CA GLN A 82 -23.39 -11.21 14.13
C GLN A 82 -22.12 -12.05 14.35
N LYS A 83 -21.04 -11.76 13.63
CA LYS A 83 -19.75 -12.40 13.87
C LYS A 83 -18.99 -11.63 14.93
N VAL A 84 -18.91 -12.18 16.14
CA VAL A 84 -18.22 -11.55 17.29
C VAL A 84 -16.76 -11.22 17.00
N ASP A 85 -16.14 -11.94 16.07
CA ASP A 85 -14.77 -11.72 15.58
C ASP A 85 -14.71 -11.02 14.21
N ALA A 86 -15.83 -10.51 13.70
CA ALA A 86 -15.83 -9.82 12.41
C ALA A 86 -15.00 -8.53 12.54
N PRO A 87 -14.11 -8.26 11.58
CA PRO A 87 -13.37 -7.02 11.56
C PRO A 87 -14.33 -5.87 11.28
N HIS A 88 -14.78 -5.23 12.35
CA HIS A 88 -15.59 -4.03 12.23
C HIS A 88 -14.70 -2.86 11.85
N ILE A 89 -15.27 -1.95 11.07
CA ILE A 89 -14.66 -0.64 10.88
C ILE A 89 -14.81 0.11 12.19
N ARG A 90 -13.70 0.53 12.75
CA ARG A 90 -13.64 1.23 14.03
C ARG A 90 -12.99 2.59 13.84
N SER A 91 -13.51 3.58 14.52
CA SER A 91 -12.94 4.93 14.50
C SER A 91 -12.48 5.34 15.89
N GLU A 92 -11.37 6.04 15.94
CA GLU A 92 -10.84 6.70 17.13
C GLU A 92 -10.83 8.21 16.87
N ASN A 93 -11.25 9.00 17.85
CA ASN A 93 -11.23 10.44 17.77
C ASN A 93 -10.70 11.03 19.10
N PRO A 94 -9.43 10.83 19.43
CA PRO A 94 -8.83 11.54 20.55
C PRO A 94 -8.52 12.97 20.10
N GLU A 95 -9.26 13.92 20.61
CA GLU A 95 -8.95 15.37 20.57
C GLU A 95 -8.55 15.94 19.19
N GLY A 96 -9.29 15.57 18.11
CA GLY A 96 -9.08 16.14 16.77
C GLY A 96 -8.42 15.19 15.77
N ASN A 97 -7.55 14.30 16.20
CA ASN A 97 -6.96 13.27 15.35
C ASN A 97 -7.97 12.15 15.07
N LYS A 98 -8.40 12.00 13.83
CA LYS A 98 -9.30 10.90 13.47
C LYS A 98 -8.58 9.80 12.73
N THR A 99 -8.71 8.61 13.29
CA THR A 99 -8.21 7.37 12.69
C THR A 99 -9.35 6.39 12.52
N ILE A 100 -9.39 5.72 11.38
CA ILE A 100 -10.29 4.61 11.12
C ILE A 100 -9.47 3.38 10.71
N GLU A 101 -9.83 2.25 11.27
CA GLU A 101 -9.25 0.95 10.95
C GLU A 101 -10.33 -0.03 10.55
N GLY A 102 -9.97 -0.97 9.71
CA GLY A 102 -10.91 -1.99 9.26
C GLY A 102 -10.26 -3.04 8.38
N VAL A 103 -11.09 -3.90 7.82
CA VAL A 103 -10.68 -4.91 6.87
C VAL A 103 -11.54 -4.80 5.63
N LEU A 104 -10.89 -4.50 4.52
CA LEU A 104 -11.48 -4.62 3.20
C LEU A 104 -11.27 -6.05 2.71
N LYS A 105 -12.14 -6.51 1.83
CA LYS A 105 -11.98 -7.78 1.13
C LYS A 105 -11.77 -7.53 -0.34
N TYR A 106 -10.70 -8.08 -0.86
CA TYR A 106 -10.37 -8.04 -2.28
C TYR A 106 -10.62 -9.42 -2.89
N GLY A 107 -11.50 -9.48 -3.85
CA GLY A 107 -11.87 -10.70 -4.56
C GLY A 107 -11.35 -10.71 -6.01
N VAL A 108 -11.04 -11.91 -6.50
CA VAL A 108 -10.74 -12.16 -7.91
C VAL A 108 -11.64 -13.31 -8.36
N TYR A 109 -12.29 -13.15 -9.51
CA TYR A 109 -13.18 -14.12 -10.12
C TYR A 109 -12.83 -14.38 -11.59
N GLY A 110 -13.69 -15.03 -12.37
CA GLY A 110 -13.46 -15.30 -13.78
C GLY A 110 -12.79 -16.66 -14.07
N THR A 111 -12.39 -17.40 -13.03
CA THR A 111 -11.78 -18.73 -13.20
C THR A 111 -12.37 -19.69 -12.19
N ALA A 112 -12.95 -20.79 -12.67
CA ALA A 112 -13.37 -21.88 -11.82
C ALA A 112 -12.16 -22.56 -11.17
N ALA A 113 -12.33 -23.08 -9.96
CA ALA A 113 -11.26 -23.75 -9.22
C ALA A 113 -11.74 -25.01 -8.55
N ASP A 114 -10.91 -26.05 -8.61
CA ASP A 114 -11.08 -27.26 -7.83
C ASP A 114 -10.43 -27.08 -6.46
N HIS A 115 -10.99 -27.69 -5.42
CA HIS A 115 -10.34 -27.80 -4.13
C HIS A 115 -9.74 -29.20 -3.97
N LEU A 116 -8.51 -29.27 -3.51
CA LEU A 116 -7.80 -30.48 -3.16
C LEU A 116 -7.41 -30.42 -1.69
N ASP A 117 -7.82 -31.41 -0.91
CA ASP A 117 -7.26 -31.61 0.44
C ASP A 117 -5.88 -32.28 0.30
N PRO A 118 -4.79 -31.57 0.67
CA PRO A 118 -3.44 -32.13 0.52
C PRO A 118 -3.15 -33.28 1.50
N ASN A 119 -3.94 -33.46 2.57
CA ASN A 119 -3.74 -34.52 3.55
C ASN A 119 -4.44 -35.81 3.16
N THR A 120 -5.65 -35.70 2.60
CA THR A 120 -6.46 -36.86 2.24
C THR A 120 -6.38 -37.20 0.75
N GLY A 121 -6.02 -36.21 -0.09
CA GLY A 121 -6.06 -36.33 -1.54
C GLY A 121 -7.47 -36.19 -2.14
N ASP A 122 -8.47 -35.89 -1.30
CA ASP A 122 -9.85 -35.68 -1.76
C ASP A 122 -9.95 -34.41 -2.59
N ARG A 123 -10.70 -34.50 -3.69
CA ARG A 123 -10.89 -33.41 -4.65
C ARG A 123 -12.38 -33.07 -4.78
N VAL A 124 -12.68 -31.78 -4.74
CA VAL A 124 -13.99 -31.24 -5.07
C VAL A 124 -13.84 -30.46 -6.37
N GLU A 125 -14.34 -31.00 -7.47
CA GLU A 125 -14.33 -30.34 -8.78
C GLU A 125 -15.31 -29.18 -8.78
N ASN A 126 -14.90 -28.08 -9.45
CA ASN A 126 -15.67 -26.84 -9.51
C ASN A 126 -16.12 -26.33 -8.12
N ALA A 127 -15.30 -26.51 -7.11
CA ALA A 127 -15.59 -26.05 -5.74
C ALA A 127 -15.81 -24.54 -5.65
N ARG A 128 -15.32 -23.81 -6.66
CA ARG A 128 -15.63 -22.40 -6.89
C ARG A 128 -15.98 -22.21 -8.37
N SER A 129 -17.13 -21.62 -8.66
CA SER A 129 -17.51 -21.26 -10.03
C SER A 129 -16.70 -20.06 -10.52
N ALA A 130 -16.73 -19.80 -11.84
CA ALA A 130 -16.07 -18.61 -12.42
C ALA A 130 -16.71 -17.29 -11.98
N GLU A 131 -17.94 -17.32 -11.52
CA GLU A 131 -18.70 -16.15 -11.05
C GLU A 131 -18.48 -15.84 -9.57
N GLU A 132 -17.87 -16.76 -8.82
CA GLU A 132 -17.57 -16.61 -7.41
C GLU A 132 -16.17 -16.01 -7.22
N ALA A 133 -16.08 -14.95 -6.41
CA ALA A 133 -14.81 -14.33 -6.07
C ALA A 133 -14.10 -15.07 -4.93
N ALA A 134 -12.79 -15.30 -5.09
CA ALA A 134 -11.94 -15.69 -3.97
C ALA A 134 -11.49 -14.44 -3.23
N GLU A 135 -12.06 -14.19 -2.07
CA GLU A 135 -11.77 -13.00 -1.28
C GLU A 135 -10.53 -13.17 -0.40
N THR A 136 -9.73 -12.12 -0.35
CA THR A 136 -8.57 -11.98 0.53
C THR A 136 -8.81 -10.79 1.46
N PRO A 137 -8.74 -10.97 2.79
CA PRO A 137 -8.85 -9.87 3.72
C PRO A 137 -7.62 -8.95 3.61
N ILE A 138 -7.86 -7.65 3.58
CA ILE A 138 -6.86 -6.60 3.49
C ILE A 138 -7.10 -5.60 4.62
N PRO A 139 -6.43 -5.75 5.75
CA PRO A 139 -6.46 -4.76 6.81
C PRO A 139 -5.98 -3.39 6.31
N PHE A 140 -6.61 -2.34 6.82
CA PHE A 140 -6.23 -0.96 6.53
C PHE A 140 -6.26 -0.09 7.79
N LEU A 141 -5.49 0.98 7.74
CA LEU A 141 -5.53 2.10 8.68
C LEU A 141 -5.56 3.39 7.86
N LEU A 142 -6.55 4.25 8.08
CA LEU A 142 -6.61 5.59 7.51
C LEU A 142 -6.52 6.61 8.66
N HIS A 143 -5.60 7.56 8.52
CA HIS A 143 -5.35 8.60 9.51
C HIS A 143 -5.27 9.98 8.85
N VAL A 144 -5.92 10.97 9.45
CA VAL A 144 -5.82 12.38 9.07
C VAL A 144 -5.14 13.12 10.20
N PRO A 145 -3.90 13.60 10.01
CA PRO A 145 -3.16 14.36 11.02
C PRO A 145 -3.82 15.71 11.31
N GLU A 146 -3.84 16.12 12.58
CA GLU A 146 -4.36 17.42 13.00
C GLU A 146 -3.48 18.57 12.51
N ASP A 147 -2.17 18.42 12.64
CA ASP A 147 -1.21 19.47 12.25
C ASP A 147 -1.10 19.65 10.74
N ASN A 148 -1.52 18.67 9.96
CA ASN A 148 -1.51 18.75 8.50
C ASN A 148 -2.76 18.13 7.86
N PRO A 149 -3.94 18.71 8.09
CA PRO A 149 -5.21 18.12 7.65
C PRO A 149 -5.43 18.15 6.12
N ARG A 150 -4.48 18.65 5.34
CA ARG A 150 -4.53 18.59 3.86
C ARG A 150 -3.96 17.30 3.29
N LYS A 151 -3.44 16.45 4.16
CA LYS A 151 -2.89 15.15 3.83
C LYS A 151 -3.47 14.10 4.76
N ALA A 152 -3.79 12.95 4.21
CA ALA A 152 -4.08 11.77 5.01
C ALA A 152 -3.11 10.67 4.61
N VAL A 153 -2.90 9.71 5.51
CA VAL A 153 -2.19 8.48 5.20
C VAL A 153 -3.13 7.30 5.30
N ILE A 154 -3.14 6.47 4.27
CA ILE A 154 -3.76 5.16 4.35
C ILE A 154 -2.68 4.08 4.23
N VAL A 155 -2.62 3.20 5.22
CA VAL A 155 -1.76 2.03 5.20
C VAL A 155 -2.60 0.83 4.80
N LEU A 156 -2.23 0.18 3.72
CA LEU A 156 -2.91 -1.01 3.19
C LEU A 156 -2.01 -2.23 3.32
N GLU A 157 -2.55 -3.34 3.79
CA GLU A 157 -1.87 -4.61 3.61
C GLU A 157 -1.85 -5.00 2.13
N ALA A 158 -0.77 -5.62 1.70
CA ALA A 158 -0.63 -6.21 0.38
C ALA A 158 -0.17 -7.65 0.50
N VAL A 159 -0.81 -8.55 -0.23
CA VAL A 159 -0.51 -9.98 -0.25
C VAL A 159 0.23 -10.33 -1.55
N GLY A 160 1.51 -10.59 -1.47
CA GLY A 160 2.34 -10.84 -2.65
C GLY A 160 2.40 -9.60 -3.55
N ASN A 161 1.94 -9.75 -4.80
CA ASN A 161 1.82 -8.65 -5.77
C ASN A 161 0.39 -8.08 -5.84
N ALA A 162 -0.57 -8.71 -5.18
CA ALA A 162 -1.94 -8.25 -5.17
C ALA A 162 -2.07 -7.03 -4.24
N GLY A 163 -2.77 -6.02 -4.70
CA GLY A 163 -3.10 -4.84 -3.94
C GLY A 163 -4.37 -4.19 -4.44
N ILE A 164 -5.15 -3.67 -3.53
CA ILE A 164 -6.45 -3.05 -3.82
C ILE A 164 -6.34 -1.57 -4.20
N LYS A 165 -5.14 -0.98 -4.16
CA LYS A 165 -4.92 0.48 -4.31
C LYS A 165 -5.68 1.09 -5.48
N SER A 166 -5.54 0.50 -6.67
CA SER A 166 -6.14 1.08 -7.87
C SER A 166 -7.67 0.99 -7.88
N LEU A 167 -8.23 -0.13 -7.40
CA LEU A 167 -9.68 -0.29 -7.31
C LEU A 167 -10.26 0.63 -6.23
N LEU A 168 -9.61 0.68 -5.05
CA LEU A 168 -10.01 1.56 -3.97
C LEU A 168 -9.95 3.04 -4.37
N ALA A 169 -8.87 3.47 -5.02
CA ALA A 169 -8.73 4.85 -5.48
C ALA A 169 -9.79 5.22 -6.53
N GLN A 170 -10.03 4.34 -7.51
CA GLN A 170 -11.05 4.52 -8.54
C GLN A 170 -12.44 4.65 -7.92
N GLU A 171 -12.78 3.77 -6.99
CA GLU A 171 -14.08 3.80 -6.32
C GLU A 171 -14.23 5.02 -5.42
N PHE A 172 -13.18 5.40 -4.70
CA PHE A 172 -13.23 6.61 -3.89
C PHE A 172 -13.39 7.85 -4.76
N GLU A 173 -12.63 7.96 -5.85
CA GLU A 173 -12.74 9.08 -6.79
C GLU A 173 -14.13 9.16 -7.43
N SER A 174 -14.74 8.01 -7.76
CA SER A 174 -16.09 7.96 -8.33
C SER A 174 -17.20 8.51 -7.41
N LYS A 175 -16.93 8.61 -6.12
CA LYS A 175 -17.86 9.16 -5.11
C LYS A 175 -17.63 10.64 -4.84
N LEU A 176 -16.54 11.22 -5.35
CA LEU A 176 -16.29 12.65 -5.21
C LEU A 176 -17.11 13.44 -6.22
N PRO A 177 -17.47 14.71 -5.92
CA PRO A 177 -18.17 15.57 -6.83
C PRO A 177 -17.39 15.84 -8.12
N ASP A 178 -18.10 16.16 -9.20
CA ASP A 178 -17.48 16.62 -10.45
C ASP A 178 -16.54 17.81 -10.20
N GLY A 179 -15.38 17.77 -10.81
CA GLY A 179 -14.36 18.81 -10.65
C GLY A 179 -13.51 18.70 -9.37
N VAL A 180 -13.68 17.60 -8.62
CA VAL A 180 -12.81 17.24 -7.50
C VAL A 180 -11.95 16.03 -7.89
N MET A 181 -10.68 16.04 -7.56
CA MET A 181 -9.72 14.98 -7.87
C MET A 181 -9.15 14.39 -6.59
N LEU A 182 -9.01 13.08 -6.59
CA LEU A 182 -8.29 12.31 -5.59
C LEU A 182 -6.85 12.09 -6.04
N GLU A 183 -5.89 12.50 -5.23
CA GLU A 183 -4.51 12.06 -5.34
C GLU A 183 -4.29 10.92 -4.35
N PHE A 184 -3.83 9.78 -4.84
CA PHE A 184 -3.62 8.57 -4.06
C PHE A 184 -2.24 8.01 -4.42
N GLU A 185 -1.20 8.57 -3.79
CA GLU A 185 0.19 8.34 -4.14
C GLU A 185 0.92 7.55 -3.04
N PRO A 186 1.90 6.70 -3.40
CA PRO A 186 2.76 6.10 -2.39
C PRO A 186 3.43 7.19 -1.55
N VAL A 187 3.48 6.99 -0.23
CA VAL A 187 4.23 7.91 0.63
C VAL A 187 5.69 7.88 0.22
N LYS A 188 6.26 9.07 -0.01
CA LYS A 188 7.66 9.25 -0.34
C LYS A 188 8.45 9.40 0.96
N ASP A 189 9.54 8.68 1.04
CA ASP A 189 10.52 8.88 2.11
C ASP A 189 11.36 10.11 1.78
N THR A 190 11.14 11.19 2.50
CA THR A 190 11.92 12.42 2.34
C THR A 190 13.22 12.39 3.15
N ASP A 191 13.41 11.37 3.98
CA ASP A 191 14.55 11.26 4.89
C ASP A 191 15.25 9.88 4.80
N VAL A 192 15.36 9.36 3.57
CA VAL A 192 16.03 8.08 3.27
C VAL A 192 17.44 8.02 3.86
N TYR A 193 18.14 9.12 3.79
CA TYR A 193 19.50 9.24 4.32
C TYR A 193 19.56 8.96 5.82
N SER A 194 18.76 9.67 6.60
CA SER A 194 18.69 9.44 8.06
C SER A 194 18.19 8.04 8.42
N ARG A 195 17.29 7.46 7.61
CA ARG A 195 16.87 6.08 7.83
C ARG A 195 17.99 5.08 7.63
N ILE A 196 18.78 5.22 6.58
CA ILE A 196 19.92 4.33 6.34
C ILE A 196 20.96 4.51 7.45
N GLN A 197 21.21 5.74 7.90
CA GLN A 197 22.13 6.00 9.01
C GLN A 197 21.66 5.41 10.35
N ARG A 198 20.33 5.41 10.63
CA ARG A 198 19.75 4.84 11.85
C ARG A 198 19.57 3.32 11.78
N ALA A 199 19.60 2.75 10.59
CA ALA A 199 19.40 1.32 10.41
C ALA A 199 20.48 0.51 11.16
N ASP A 200 20.04 -0.53 11.89
CA ASP A 200 20.94 -1.49 12.55
C ASP A 200 21.75 -2.27 11.50
N ALA A 201 21.15 -2.54 10.35
CA ALA A 201 21.76 -3.28 9.25
C ALA A 201 21.04 -3.07 7.92
N VAL A 202 21.78 -3.11 6.81
CA VAL A 202 21.23 -3.38 5.48
C VAL A 202 21.34 -4.88 5.22
N THR A 203 20.21 -5.55 5.15
CA THR A 203 20.14 -7.02 5.04
C THR A 203 20.02 -7.51 3.59
N ARG A 204 19.69 -6.60 2.65
CA ARG A 204 19.61 -6.95 1.23
C ARG A 204 19.68 -5.72 0.35
N VAL A 205 20.43 -5.84 -0.75
CA VAL A 205 20.41 -4.87 -1.86
C VAL A 205 19.95 -5.60 -3.11
N ARG A 206 18.92 -5.08 -3.77
CA ARG A 206 18.45 -5.61 -5.06
C ARG A 206 18.48 -4.51 -6.10
N LEU A 207 19.27 -4.73 -7.12
CA LEU A 207 19.39 -3.88 -8.30
C LEU A 207 18.54 -4.49 -9.41
N ARG A 208 17.81 -3.67 -10.17
CA ARG A 208 17.02 -4.12 -11.32
C ARG A 208 17.25 -3.20 -12.51
N LYS A 209 17.46 -3.80 -13.66
CA LYS A 209 17.46 -3.12 -14.95
C LYS A 209 16.53 -3.83 -15.94
N SER A 210 15.93 -3.05 -16.82
CA SER A 210 15.09 -3.52 -17.92
C SER A 210 15.79 -3.16 -19.22
N GLY A 211 15.82 -4.05 -20.20
CA GLY A 211 16.47 -3.75 -21.46
C GLY A 211 16.71 -4.97 -22.33
N ARG A 212 17.39 -4.74 -23.45
CA ARG A 212 17.84 -5.81 -24.34
C ARG A 212 19.15 -6.39 -23.84
N LEU A 213 19.27 -7.72 -23.90
CA LEU A 213 20.45 -8.46 -23.44
C LEU A 213 21.73 -8.18 -24.26
N ASN A 214 21.58 -7.63 -25.46
CA ASN A 214 22.68 -7.55 -26.43
C ASN A 214 23.61 -6.33 -26.27
N GLU A 215 23.36 -5.42 -25.34
CA GLU A 215 24.13 -4.19 -25.32
C GLU A 215 25.51 -4.26 -24.64
N ARG A 216 25.85 -5.29 -23.89
CA ARG A 216 27.21 -5.50 -23.33
C ARG A 216 27.49 -6.95 -22.98
N ASN A 217 28.41 -7.59 -23.70
CA ASN A 217 29.22 -8.79 -23.34
C ASN A 217 28.56 -9.81 -22.39
N ASP A 218 27.28 -10.03 -22.54
CA ASP A 218 26.55 -10.82 -21.58
C ASP A 218 26.50 -12.27 -22.08
N THR A 219 27.06 -13.18 -21.30
CA THR A 219 26.97 -14.63 -21.56
C THR A 219 25.53 -15.10 -21.76
N PHE A 220 24.57 -14.36 -21.19
CA PHE A 220 23.14 -14.63 -21.34
C PHE A 220 22.61 -14.27 -22.73
N ALA A 221 23.17 -13.24 -23.40
CA ALA A 221 22.76 -12.89 -24.76
C ALA A 221 23.02 -14.02 -25.76
N THR A 222 24.07 -14.82 -25.55
CA THR A 222 24.37 -16.02 -26.35
C THR A 222 23.35 -17.10 -26.18
N VAL A 223 22.66 -17.19 -25.03
CA VAL A 223 21.66 -18.22 -24.72
C VAL A 223 20.23 -17.78 -25.07
N PHE A 224 19.91 -16.52 -24.80
CA PHE A 224 18.54 -15.99 -24.91
C PHE A 224 18.32 -15.04 -26.08
N GLY A 225 19.36 -14.73 -26.84
CA GLY A 225 19.28 -13.86 -28.00
C GLY A 225 18.97 -12.40 -27.63
N ASP A 226 18.43 -11.65 -28.59
CA ASP A 226 18.10 -10.23 -28.49
C ASP A 226 16.68 -10.03 -27.82
N SER A 227 16.49 -10.62 -26.67
CA SER A 227 15.21 -10.56 -25.96
C SER A 227 15.17 -9.38 -24.98
N LEU A 228 14.02 -8.68 -24.92
CA LEU A 228 13.72 -7.76 -23.84
C LEU A 228 13.54 -8.55 -22.55
N CYS A 229 14.34 -8.26 -21.55
CA CYS A 229 14.23 -8.94 -20.25
C CYS A 229 14.45 -7.98 -19.08
N ASN A 230 14.00 -8.41 -17.90
CA ASN A 230 14.32 -7.78 -16.64
C ASN A 230 15.45 -8.56 -15.99
N GLN A 231 16.59 -7.91 -15.78
CA GLN A 231 17.69 -8.45 -15.00
C GLN A 231 17.58 -7.98 -13.55
N SER A 232 17.86 -8.87 -12.61
CA SER A 232 17.96 -8.51 -11.18
C SER A 232 19.22 -9.10 -10.59
N ILE A 233 20.00 -8.26 -9.90
CA ILE A 233 21.14 -8.68 -9.09
C ILE A 233 20.75 -8.51 -7.63
N ILE A 234 21.01 -9.52 -6.81
CA ILE A 234 20.66 -9.52 -5.39
C ILE A 234 21.94 -9.78 -4.61
N TYR A 235 22.23 -8.88 -3.68
CA TYR A 235 23.29 -9.01 -2.71
C TYR A 235 22.65 -9.28 -1.35
N GLU A 236 23.06 -10.37 -0.71
CA GLU A 236 22.65 -10.72 0.65
C GLU A 236 23.94 -11.01 1.45
N PRO A 237 24.05 -10.52 2.69
CA PRO A 237 25.22 -10.81 3.49
C PRO A 237 25.25 -12.29 3.87
N PHE A 238 26.45 -12.83 4.03
CA PHE A 238 26.63 -14.19 4.47
C PHE A 238 26.31 -14.31 5.98
N GLU A 239 25.58 -15.34 6.38
CA GLU A 239 25.28 -15.69 7.79
C GLU A 239 24.66 -14.56 8.65
N GLY A 240 23.75 -13.78 8.08
CA GLY A 240 23.00 -12.74 8.84
C GLY A 240 23.83 -11.50 9.18
N GLY A 241 24.93 -11.28 8.46
CA GLY A 241 25.69 -10.05 8.51
C GLY A 241 24.95 -8.84 7.97
N SER A 242 25.65 -7.74 7.76
CA SER A 242 25.14 -6.50 7.19
C SER A 242 25.92 -6.16 5.93
N ILE A 243 25.24 -5.54 4.96
CA ILE A 243 25.89 -4.94 3.81
C ILE A 243 26.22 -3.49 4.20
N ASP A 244 27.50 -3.12 4.04
CA ASP A 244 27.92 -1.74 4.25
C ASP A 244 27.46 -0.90 3.05
N VAL A 245 26.41 -0.10 3.25
CA VAL A 245 25.89 0.83 2.25
C VAL A 245 26.18 2.23 2.74
N ASN A 246 27.02 2.92 1.99
CA ASN A 246 27.31 4.33 2.28
C ASN A 246 26.07 5.17 2.00
N ALA A 247 25.59 5.88 3.03
CA ALA A 247 24.41 6.73 2.94
C ALA A 247 24.62 7.89 1.94
N ASP A 248 25.84 8.43 1.84
CA ASP A 248 26.18 9.50 0.89
C ASP A 248 26.03 8.99 -0.57
N THR A 249 26.37 7.73 -0.82
CA THR A 249 26.17 7.11 -2.14
C THR A 249 24.69 6.99 -2.50
N VAL A 250 23.83 6.68 -1.52
CA VAL A 250 22.38 6.61 -1.76
C VAL A 250 21.79 8.00 -2.02
N GLU A 251 22.25 9.01 -1.29
CA GLU A 251 21.86 10.40 -1.54
C GLU A 251 22.26 10.84 -2.95
N GLU A 252 23.49 10.55 -3.36
CA GLU A 252 23.98 10.81 -4.72
C GLU A 252 23.11 10.08 -5.77
N TRP A 253 22.72 8.84 -5.53
CA TRP A 253 21.81 8.13 -6.44
C TRP A 253 20.45 8.81 -6.56
N ILE A 254 19.88 9.30 -5.46
CA ILE A 254 18.58 9.98 -5.46
C ILE A 254 18.68 11.33 -6.17
N GLU A 255 19.76 12.07 -5.94
CA GLU A 255 19.97 13.38 -6.57
C GLU A 255 20.19 13.26 -8.08
N ASN A 256 21.01 12.31 -8.50
CA ASN A 256 21.30 12.09 -9.92
C ASN A 256 20.10 11.61 -10.75
N THR A 257 19.11 11.00 -10.10
CA THR A 257 17.90 10.51 -10.78
C THR A 257 16.75 11.54 -10.84
N LYS A 258 16.90 12.71 -10.22
CA LYS A 258 15.90 13.79 -10.32
C LYS A 258 15.78 14.37 -11.73
N ASP A 259 16.81 14.26 -12.53
CA ASP A 259 16.87 14.76 -13.91
C ASP A 259 16.62 13.63 -14.93
N ASP A 260 15.53 12.92 -14.84
CA ASP A 260 14.90 11.94 -15.77
C ASP A 260 15.77 11.12 -16.76
N GLU A 261 17.06 11.41 -16.90
CA GLU A 261 17.92 10.81 -17.91
C GLU A 261 18.96 9.83 -17.37
N ASN A 262 19.15 9.73 -16.05
CA ASN A 262 20.18 8.85 -15.49
C ASN A 262 19.62 7.85 -14.48
N PRO A 263 19.53 6.59 -14.88
CA PRO A 263 19.35 5.47 -14.00
C PRO A 263 20.52 5.35 -13.00
N PHE A 264 20.33 4.61 -11.94
CA PHE A 264 21.32 4.41 -10.88
C PHE A 264 22.60 3.78 -11.42
N ASP A 265 23.71 4.46 -11.35
CA ASP A 265 25.04 3.89 -11.67
C ASP A 265 25.59 3.19 -10.41
N VAL A 266 25.79 1.90 -10.51
CA VAL A 266 26.42 1.10 -9.46
C VAL A 266 27.61 0.36 -10.06
N GLY A 267 28.80 0.89 -9.80
CA GLY A 267 30.04 0.29 -10.30
C GLY A 267 30.22 0.32 -11.82
N GLY A 268 29.66 1.33 -12.48
CA GLY A 268 29.70 1.49 -13.95
C GLY A 268 28.61 0.73 -14.68
N GLU A 269 27.67 0.10 -13.97
CA GLU A 269 26.45 -0.47 -14.50
C GLU A 269 25.23 0.34 -14.09
N VAL A 270 24.31 0.49 -15.03
CA VAL A 270 23.14 1.32 -14.93
C VAL A 270 21.90 0.50 -14.60
N PHE A 271 21.14 0.90 -13.57
CA PHE A 271 19.94 0.21 -13.09
C PHE A 271 18.74 1.16 -13.00
N ASP A 272 17.57 0.67 -13.34
CA ASP A 272 16.30 1.44 -13.29
C ASP A 272 15.74 1.54 -11.86
N GLN A 273 16.16 0.65 -10.98
CA GLN A 273 15.60 0.53 -9.65
C GLN A 273 16.59 -0.08 -8.68
N VAL A 274 16.68 0.52 -7.50
CA VAL A 274 17.40 -0.03 -6.34
C VAL A 274 16.42 -0.31 -5.22
N ARG A 275 16.54 -1.46 -4.57
CA ARG A 275 15.81 -1.77 -3.33
C ARG A 275 16.80 -2.09 -2.23
N LEU A 276 16.67 -1.38 -1.14
CA LEU A 276 17.43 -1.62 0.08
C LEU A 276 16.48 -2.22 1.12
N THR A 277 16.78 -3.39 1.64
CA THR A 277 16.08 -3.91 2.83
C THR A 277 16.92 -3.55 4.04
N ILE A 278 16.36 -2.74 4.92
CA ILE A 278 16.99 -2.27 6.15
C ILE A 278 16.31 -2.90 7.35
N LYS A 279 17.06 -3.07 8.42
CA LYS A 279 16.56 -3.50 9.72
C LYS A 279 16.76 -2.38 10.72
N GLU A 280 15.70 -1.98 11.41
CA GLU A 280 15.69 -0.93 12.40
C GLU A 280 14.86 -1.40 13.61
N ALA A 281 15.41 -1.39 14.80
CA ALA A 281 14.75 -1.85 16.02
C ALA A 281 14.07 -3.24 15.90
N GLY A 282 14.68 -4.14 15.13
CA GLY A 282 14.19 -5.50 14.90
C GLY A 282 13.11 -5.62 13.82
N ALA A 283 12.67 -4.53 13.22
CA ALA A 283 11.76 -4.51 12.09
C ALA A 283 12.51 -4.45 10.76
N GLU A 284 11.98 -5.12 9.73
CA GLU A 284 12.50 -4.98 8.36
C GLU A 284 11.59 -4.09 7.53
N SER A 285 12.19 -3.08 6.91
CA SER A 285 11.53 -2.26 5.91
C SER A 285 12.32 -2.26 4.59
N THR A 286 11.64 -1.95 3.50
CA THR A 286 12.26 -1.89 2.18
C THR A 286 12.11 -0.48 1.63
N LEU A 287 13.23 0.15 1.37
CA LEU A 287 13.31 1.40 0.61
C LEU A 287 13.38 1.04 -0.87
N LEU A 288 12.45 1.56 -1.63
CA LEU A 288 12.41 1.41 -3.09
C LEU A 288 12.81 2.73 -3.71
N LEU A 289 14.00 2.78 -4.28
CA LEU A 289 14.53 3.92 -5.04
C LEU A 289 14.20 3.73 -6.52
N LYS A 290 13.43 4.64 -7.07
CA LYS A 290 13.03 4.63 -8.47
C LYS A 290 12.71 6.07 -8.92
N GLU A 291 13.22 6.50 -10.05
CA GLU A 291 12.91 7.82 -10.64
C GLU A 291 13.11 8.98 -9.63
N GLY A 292 14.23 8.96 -8.88
CA GLY A 292 14.54 9.98 -7.87
C GLY A 292 13.63 9.98 -6.63
N GLU A 293 12.81 8.97 -6.47
CA GLU A 293 11.89 8.83 -5.33
C GLU A 293 12.22 7.60 -4.49
N ALA A 294 12.12 7.74 -3.19
CA ALA A 294 12.13 6.60 -2.28
C ALA A 294 10.73 6.33 -1.77
N LYS A 295 10.30 5.06 -1.84
CA LYS A 295 9.00 4.59 -1.34
C LYS A 295 9.23 3.61 -0.21
N ILE A 296 8.46 3.73 0.85
CA ILE A 296 8.57 2.88 2.02
C ILE A 296 7.62 1.68 1.88
N ILE A 297 8.11 0.50 2.21
CA ILE A 297 7.31 -0.72 2.28
C ILE A 297 7.76 -1.50 3.51
N GLU A 298 6.89 -1.73 4.47
CA GLU A 298 7.20 -2.57 5.61
C GLU A 298 6.84 -4.03 5.35
N THR A 299 7.71 -4.96 5.73
CA THR A 299 7.48 -6.39 5.60
C THR A 299 6.94 -6.96 6.93
N LEU A 300 5.85 -7.72 6.84
CA LEU A 300 5.20 -8.32 8.00
C LEU A 300 5.79 -9.72 8.28
N ASP A 301 7.06 -9.79 8.65
CA ASP A 301 7.70 -11.03 9.06
C ASP A 301 7.46 -11.33 10.54
N GLY A 302 7.34 -12.61 10.89
CA GLY A 302 7.16 -13.06 12.27
C GLY A 302 5.79 -12.72 12.88
N ILE A 303 4.83 -12.23 12.09
CA ILE A 303 3.50 -11.90 12.57
C ILE A 303 2.63 -13.17 12.74
N ASP A 304 1.83 -13.22 13.80
CA ASP A 304 0.90 -14.33 14.04
C ASP A 304 -0.14 -14.41 12.93
N LYS A 305 -0.54 -15.64 12.59
CA LYS A 305 -1.50 -15.93 11.52
C LYS A 305 -2.66 -16.77 12.02
N LYS A 306 -3.85 -16.45 11.52
CA LYS A 306 -5.07 -17.25 11.71
C LYS A 306 -5.68 -17.53 10.35
N GLY A 307 -5.98 -18.79 10.04
CA GLY A 307 -6.50 -19.17 8.72
C GLY A 307 -5.58 -18.85 7.53
N GLY A 308 -4.26 -18.75 7.77
CA GLY A 308 -3.26 -18.43 6.75
C GLY A 308 -3.02 -16.93 6.53
N TYR A 309 -3.79 -16.05 7.18
CA TYR A 309 -3.66 -14.59 7.11
C TYR A 309 -3.10 -14.02 8.42
N PRO A 310 -2.38 -12.88 8.38
CA PRO A 310 -1.99 -12.18 9.58
C PRO A 310 -3.20 -11.86 10.47
N VAL A 311 -2.98 -11.89 11.80
CA VAL A 311 -4.02 -11.49 12.76
C VAL A 311 -4.22 -9.98 12.66
N ASN A 312 -5.47 -9.52 12.47
CA ASN A 312 -5.79 -8.12 12.19
C ASN A 312 -5.24 -7.15 13.24
N SER A 313 -5.39 -7.47 14.55
CA SER A 313 -4.85 -6.63 15.62
C SER A 313 -3.32 -6.50 15.57
N ASN A 314 -2.61 -7.53 15.12
CA ASN A 314 -1.16 -7.47 14.97
C ASN A 314 -0.77 -6.61 13.76
N VAL A 315 -1.56 -6.68 12.67
CA VAL A 315 -1.38 -5.81 11.49
C VAL A 315 -1.66 -4.35 11.86
N SER A 316 -2.74 -4.09 12.58
CA SER A 316 -3.09 -2.75 13.05
C SER A 316 -2.01 -2.16 13.95
N ASN A 317 -1.52 -2.91 14.94
CA ASN A 317 -0.41 -2.50 15.80
C ASN A 317 0.83 -2.12 14.98
N ARG A 318 1.12 -2.92 13.96
CA ARG A 318 2.27 -2.70 13.11
C ARG A 318 2.10 -1.47 12.23
N ALA A 319 0.89 -1.30 11.66
CA ALA A 319 0.55 -0.12 10.87
C ALA A 319 0.65 1.18 11.70
N ARG A 320 0.19 1.18 12.95
CA ARG A 320 0.31 2.34 13.85
C ARG A 320 1.76 2.69 14.16
N LYS A 321 2.57 1.70 14.50
CA LYS A 321 4.02 1.91 14.70
C LYS A 321 4.68 2.45 13.45
N PHE A 322 4.31 1.91 12.29
CA PHE A 322 4.84 2.34 11.01
C PHE A 322 4.46 3.80 10.71
N VAL A 323 3.22 4.21 10.97
CA VAL A 323 2.80 5.61 10.81
C VAL A 323 3.59 6.51 11.75
N ASN A 324 3.70 6.16 13.04
CA ASN A 324 4.40 6.98 14.03
C ASN A 324 5.91 7.13 13.77
N GLN A 325 6.53 6.09 13.22
CA GLN A 325 7.98 6.07 13.05
C GLN A 325 8.44 6.57 11.68
N ASP A 326 7.64 6.29 10.65
CA ASP A 326 8.11 6.33 9.26
C ASP A 326 7.34 7.34 8.38
N ILE A 327 6.23 7.93 8.88
CA ILE A 327 5.43 8.88 8.10
C ILE A 327 5.68 10.30 8.63
N PRO A 328 6.47 11.13 7.91
CA PRO A 328 6.98 12.40 8.44
C PRO A 328 5.93 13.45 8.75
N PHE A 329 4.74 13.33 8.16
CA PHE A 329 3.65 14.29 8.30
C PHE A 329 2.49 13.79 9.19
N ALA A 330 2.60 12.58 9.72
CA ALA A 330 1.58 12.02 10.60
C ALA A 330 1.91 12.32 12.06
N ASP A 331 0.89 12.73 12.81
CA ASP A 331 0.99 12.89 14.26
C ASP A 331 1.07 11.54 14.95
N GLU A 332 1.48 11.55 16.21
CA GLU A 332 1.59 10.33 16.99
C GLU A 332 0.23 9.67 17.23
N LEU A 333 0.06 8.46 16.75
CA LEU A 333 -1.12 7.63 16.98
C LEU A 333 -1.01 6.90 18.32
N SER A 334 -2.15 6.68 18.97
CA SER A 334 -2.22 5.74 20.09
C SER A 334 -1.69 4.36 19.69
N ASN A 335 -0.89 3.76 20.54
CA ASN A 335 -0.35 2.42 20.30
C ASN A 335 -1.39 1.29 20.54
N THR A 336 -2.61 1.64 20.93
CA THR A 336 -3.67 0.66 21.15
C THR A 336 -4.43 0.42 19.84
N PRO A 337 -4.41 -0.78 19.27
CA PRO A 337 -5.17 -1.08 18.05
C PRO A 337 -6.67 -1.02 18.32
N LEU A 338 -7.42 -0.64 17.31
CA LEU A 338 -8.89 -0.64 17.35
C LEU A 338 -9.48 -1.99 16.98
N LEU A 339 -8.73 -2.84 16.25
CA LEU A 339 -9.16 -4.17 15.76
C LEU A 339 -8.78 -5.32 16.69
#